data_ffdb82024ab7e3a3fc5044bfc4439725
#
_entry.id   ffdb82024ab7e3a3fc5044bfc4439725
#
_cell.length_a   1.000
_cell.length_b   1.000
_cell.length_c   1.000
_cell.angle_alpha   90.00
_cell.angle_beta   90.00
_cell.angle_gamma   90.00
#
_symmetry.space_group_name_H-M   'P 1'
#
loop_
_entity.id
_entity.type
_entity.pdbx_description
1 polymer ?
#
loop_
_entity_poly.entity_id
_entity_poly.type
_entity_poly.pdbx_seq_one_letter_code
_entity_poly.pdbx_strand_id
1 'polypeptide(L)'
;MATTQPPSSVPARGPRPSSVEISFSLWVTYLAIGAVNTVVGFIHRDHNRADAINAVIAQYPAMDRTMIDSVATAVVVGVVVLGLLFVAAGVSFALLMRAGRNWARVVLTVVGALSVLFLIGPVVTPMQALFQLCLVGAAIAMMFQRPANDWFRPRRPAL
;
A
#
# COMPACT_ATOMS: atom_id res chain seq x y z
N MET A 1 -2.25 -21.83 54.11
CA MET A 1 -1.27 -21.12 53.26
C MET A 1 -1.72 -21.34 51.82
N ALA A 2 -2.31 -20.34 51.18
CA ALA A 2 -2.71 -20.39 49.80
C ALA A 2 -1.50 -20.05 48.93
N THR A 3 -1.01 -21.01 48.15
CA THR A 3 0.04 -20.83 47.15
C THR A 3 -0.56 -20.03 46.00
N THR A 4 -0.29 -18.75 45.93
CA THR A 4 -0.56 -17.89 44.77
C THR A 4 0.27 -18.39 43.60
N GLN A 5 -0.35 -19.13 42.69
CA GLN A 5 0.25 -19.52 41.44
C GLN A 5 0.54 -18.27 40.62
N PRO A 6 1.78 -18.05 40.15
CA PRO A 6 2.09 -16.89 39.33
C PRO A 6 1.25 -16.90 38.04
N PRO A 7 0.83 -15.74 37.54
CA PRO A 7 0.01 -15.67 36.31
C PRO A 7 0.74 -16.39 35.18
N SER A 8 0.06 -17.34 34.56
CA SER A 8 0.57 -18.12 33.42
C SER A 8 1.06 -17.16 32.36
N SER A 9 2.36 -17.13 32.12
CA SER A 9 2.99 -16.35 31.07
C SER A 9 2.35 -16.73 29.73
N VAL A 10 1.76 -15.76 29.06
CA VAL A 10 1.22 -15.95 27.69
C VAL A 10 2.35 -16.52 26.83
N PRO A 11 2.19 -17.70 26.24
CA PRO A 11 3.27 -18.34 25.51
C PRO A 11 3.71 -17.42 24.37
N ALA A 12 5.02 -17.14 24.33
CA ALA A 12 5.62 -16.31 23.31
C ALA A 12 5.28 -16.88 21.92
N ARG A 13 4.95 -16.00 20.97
CA ARG A 13 4.71 -16.41 19.57
C ARG A 13 5.96 -17.10 19.05
N GLY A 14 5.81 -18.25 18.41
CA GLY A 14 6.91 -18.95 17.75
C GLY A 14 7.57 -18.09 16.65
N PRO A 15 8.71 -18.54 16.09
CA PRO A 15 9.44 -17.83 15.05
C PRO A 15 8.51 -17.50 13.87
N ARG A 16 8.76 -16.36 13.21
CA ARG A 16 7.94 -15.92 12.09
C ARG A 16 8.13 -16.86 10.90
N PRO A 17 7.05 -17.28 10.23
CA PRO A 17 7.16 -18.05 8.99
C PRO A 17 7.82 -17.23 7.88
N SER A 18 8.61 -17.88 7.03
CA SER A 18 9.25 -17.25 5.86
C SER A 18 8.24 -16.59 4.92
N SER A 19 7.03 -17.13 4.80
CA SER A 19 5.96 -16.55 3.98
C SER A 19 5.53 -15.15 4.45
N VAL A 20 5.55 -14.87 5.74
CA VAL A 20 5.26 -13.53 6.29
C VAL A 20 6.39 -12.56 5.97
N GLU A 21 7.64 -12.98 6.09
CA GLU A 21 8.80 -12.13 5.77
C GLU A 21 8.90 -11.86 4.26
N ILE A 22 8.63 -12.85 3.41
CA ILE A 22 8.59 -12.67 1.95
C ILE A 22 7.47 -11.69 1.58
N SER A 23 6.26 -11.88 2.12
CA SER A 23 5.15 -10.95 1.88
C SER A 23 5.49 -9.53 2.33
N PHE A 24 6.09 -9.38 3.49
CA PHE A 24 6.56 -8.08 3.99
C PHE A 24 7.56 -7.43 3.03
N SER A 25 8.56 -8.18 2.56
CA SER A 25 9.57 -7.67 1.61
C SER A 25 8.94 -7.25 0.29
N LEU A 26 7.98 -8.02 -0.24
CA LEU A 26 7.25 -7.66 -1.46
C LEU A 26 6.43 -6.37 -1.28
N TRP A 27 5.76 -6.20 -0.14
CA TRP A 27 5.04 -4.96 0.18
C TRP A 27 5.99 -3.78 0.29
N VAL A 28 7.12 -3.92 0.97
CA VAL A 28 8.13 -2.85 1.08
C VAL A 28 8.68 -2.48 -0.30
N THR A 29 8.97 -3.46 -1.16
CA THR A 29 9.42 -3.21 -2.53
C THR A 29 8.36 -2.45 -3.34
N TYR A 30 7.10 -2.87 -3.27
CA TYR A 30 5.99 -2.18 -3.94
C TYR A 30 5.85 -0.73 -3.48
N LEU A 31 5.88 -0.49 -2.17
CA LEU A 31 5.78 0.84 -1.57
C LEU A 31 7.01 1.72 -1.88
N ALA A 32 8.20 1.13 -1.95
CA ALA A 32 9.41 1.85 -2.35
C ALA A 32 9.32 2.34 -3.80
N ILE A 33 8.82 1.50 -4.72
CA ILE A 33 8.55 1.91 -6.11
C ILE A 33 7.52 3.04 -6.14
N GLY A 34 6.44 2.94 -5.34
CA GLY A 34 5.44 4.00 -5.22
C GLY A 34 6.04 5.32 -4.71
N ALA A 35 6.91 5.25 -3.71
CA ALA A 35 7.62 6.43 -3.18
C ALA A 35 8.53 7.06 -4.23
N VAL A 36 9.31 6.25 -4.96
CA VAL A 36 10.16 6.75 -6.06
C VAL A 36 9.31 7.42 -7.14
N ASN A 37 8.21 6.79 -7.57
CA ASN A 37 7.30 7.39 -8.55
C ASN A 37 6.71 8.71 -8.07
N THR A 38 6.35 8.82 -6.79
CA THR A 38 5.85 10.07 -6.21
C THR A 38 6.90 11.16 -6.22
N VAL A 39 8.16 10.84 -5.87
CA VAL A 39 9.28 11.79 -5.91
C VAL A 39 9.58 12.22 -7.35
N VAL A 40 9.62 11.29 -8.29
CA VAL A 40 9.81 11.58 -9.72
C VAL A 40 8.68 12.47 -10.23
N GLY A 41 7.44 12.16 -9.88
CA GLY A 41 6.27 12.99 -10.22
C GLY A 41 6.37 14.41 -9.66
N PHE A 42 6.90 14.56 -8.44
CA PHE A 42 7.16 15.89 -7.85
C PHE A 42 8.28 16.65 -8.57
N ILE A 43 9.35 15.99 -8.96
CA ILE A 43 10.45 16.60 -9.73
C ILE A 43 9.94 17.11 -11.07
N HIS A 44 9.09 16.35 -11.75
CA HIS A 44 8.50 16.68 -13.06
C HIS A 44 7.16 17.43 -12.95
N ARG A 45 6.87 18.06 -11.81
CA ARG A 45 5.56 18.72 -11.54
C ARG A 45 5.15 19.74 -12.60
N ASP A 46 6.11 20.46 -13.16
CA ASP A 46 5.81 21.51 -14.15
C ASP A 46 5.38 20.89 -15.49
N HIS A 47 6.00 19.77 -15.89
CA HIS A 47 5.60 18.98 -17.05
C HIS A 47 4.23 18.32 -16.81
N ASN A 48 4.05 17.65 -15.69
CA ASN A 48 2.79 17.01 -15.30
C ASN A 48 1.64 18.03 -15.23
N ARG A 49 1.93 19.26 -14.79
CA ARG A 49 0.95 20.35 -14.77
C ARG A 49 0.57 20.80 -16.19
N ALA A 50 1.53 20.91 -17.09
CA ALA A 50 1.25 21.24 -18.49
C ALA A 50 0.38 20.16 -19.16
N ASP A 51 0.65 18.90 -18.91
CA ASP A 51 -0.15 17.76 -19.41
C ASP A 51 -1.57 17.80 -18.81
N ALA A 52 -1.71 18.09 -17.52
CA ALA A 52 -3.02 18.25 -16.86
C ALA A 52 -3.81 19.41 -17.46
N ILE A 53 -3.18 20.55 -17.73
CA ILE A 53 -3.81 21.70 -18.40
C ILE A 53 -4.32 21.30 -19.78
N ASN A 54 -3.49 20.63 -20.59
CA ASN A 54 -3.87 20.17 -21.91
C ASN A 54 -5.05 19.18 -21.89
N ALA A 55 -5.05 18.25 -20.92
CA ALA A 55 -6.14 17.32 -20.73
C ALA A 55 -7.46 18.01 -20.35
N VAL A 56 -7.40 19.01 -19.45
CA VAL A 56 -8.59 19.80 -19.06
C VAL A 56 -9.13 20.62 -20.24
N ILE A 57 -8.26 21.26 -21.01
CA ILE A 57 -8.66 22.03 -22.21
C ILE A 57 -9.32 21.12 -23.25
N ALA A 58 -8.77 19.94 -23.47
CA ALA A 58 -9.34 18.98 -24.42
C ALA A 58 -10.75 18.51 -24.02
N GLN A 59 -11.01 18.39 -22.71
CA GLN A 59 -12.28 17.92 -22.17
C GLN A 59 -13.29 19.08 -21.98
N TYR A 60 -12.80 20.26 -21.64
CA TYR A 60 -13.62 21.44 -21.29
C TYR A 60 -13.11 22.71 -22.00
N PRO A 61 -13.25 22.82 -23.33
CA PRO A 61 -12.65 23.92 -24.11
C PRO A 61 -13.23 25.31 -23.78
N ALA A 62 -14.42 25.37 -23.19
CA ALA A 62 -15.08 26.63 -22.81
C ALA A 62 -14.76 27.09 -21.38
N MET A 63 -13.93 26.35 -20.63
CA MET A 63 -13.58 26.70 -19.25
C MET A 63 -12.61 27.88 -19.22
N ASP A 64 -12.78 28.77 -18.21
CA ASP A 64 -11.88 29.89 -18.01
C ASP A 64 -10.46 29.45 -17.66
N ARG A 65 -9.46 30.16 -18.20
CA ARG A 65 -8.04 29.80 -18.07
C ARG A 65 -7.55 29.80 -16.62
N THR A 66 -8.04 30.74 -15.80
CA THR A 66 -7.68 30.79 -14.37
C THR A 66 -8.21 29.58 -13.62
N MET A 67 -9.40 29.10 -13.99
CA MET A 67 -9.99 27.89 -13.41
C MET A 67 -9.23 26.62 -13.85
N ILE A 68 -8.87 26.54 -15.13
CA ILE A 68 -8.05 25.43 -15.66
C ILE A 68 -6.73 25.33 -14.90
N ASP A 69 -6.06 26.44 -14.68
CA ASP A 69 -4.77 26.54 -14.00
C ASP A 69 -4.84 26.08 -12.54
N SER A 70 -5.89 26.52 -11.84
CA SER A 70 -6.13 26.11 -10.45
C SER A 70 -6.48 24.64 -10.31
N VAL A 71 -7.31 24.09 -11.21
CA VAL A 71 -7.66 22.65 -11.26
C VAL A 71 -6.43 21.80 -11.55
N ALA A 72 -5.63 22.15 -12.56
CA ALA A 72 -4.42 21.42 -12.90
C ALA A 72 -3.42 21.41 -11.74
N THR A 73 -3.23 22.53 -11.07
CA THR A 73 -2.37 22.62 -9.89
C THR A 73 -2.90 21.76 -8.74
N ALA A 74 -4.20 21.83 -8.46
CA ALA A 74 -4.83 21.01 -7.42
C ALA A 74 -4.70 19.50 -7.71
N VAL A 75 -4.83 19.08 -8.96
CA VAL A 75 -4.65 17.68 -9.38
C VAL A 75 -3.20 17.23 -9.11
N VAL A 76 -2.20 17.97 -9.56
CA VAL A 76 -0.79 17.61 -9.38
C VAL A 76 -0.42 17.54 -7.90
N VAL A 77 -0.79 18.57 -7.12
CA VAL A 77 -0.54 18.57 -5.67
C VAL A 77 -1.28 17.43 -4.97
N GLY A 78 -2.55 17.22 -5.35
CA GLY A 78 -3.38 16.14 -4.79
C GLY A 78 -2.78 14.77 -5.02
N VAL A 79 -2.28 14.47 -6.22
CA VAL A 79 -1.63 13.20 -6.55
C VAL A 79 -0.39 12.98 -5.70
N VAL A 80 0.46 14.01 -5.52
CA VAL A 80 1.66 13.90 -4.68
C VAL A 80 1.30 13.66 -3.21
N VAL A 81 0.37 14.44 -2.65
CA VAL A 81 -0.07 14.30 -1.26
C VAL A 81 -0.69 12.92 -1.02
N LEU A 82 -1.59 12.49 -1.88
CA LEU A 82 -2.22 11.17 -1.79
C LEU A 82 -1.19 10.04 -1.94
N GLY A 83 -0.22 10.19 -2.84
CA GLY A 83 0.87 9.23 -3.00
C GLY A 83 1.70 9.07 -1.72
N LEU A 84 2.09 10.18 -1.08
CA LEU A 84 2.82 10.15 0.19
C LEU A 84 2.01 9.53 1.32
N LEU A 85 0.73 9.89 1.43
CA LEU A 85 -0.18 9.30 2.43
C LEU A 85 -0.35 7.80 2.21
N PHE A 86 -0.49 7.37 0.95
CA PHE A 86 -0.59 5.96 0.59
C PHE A 86 0.66 5.18 1.00
N VAL A 87 1.86 5.70 0.71
CA VAL A 87 3.12 5.07 1.10
C VAL A 87 3.24 5.01 2.62
N ALA A 88 2.97 6.10 3.33
CA ALA A 88 3.06 6.15 4.80
C ALA A 88 2.09 5.16 5.46
N ALA A 89 0.84 5.12 5.00
CA ALA A 89 -0.16 4.17 5.48
C ALA A 89 0.25 2.72 5.17
N GLY A 90 0.69 2.46 3.93
CA GLY A 90 1.13 1.14 3.51
C GLY A 90 2.29 0.59 4.35
N VAL A 91 3.32 1.41 4.60
CA VAL A 91 4.43 1.05 5.47
C VAL A 91 3.94 0.75 6.89
N SER A 92 3.06 1.59 7.44
CA SER A 92 2.49 1.39 8.78
C SER A 92 1.74 0.06 8.87
N PHE A 93 0.88 -0.26 7.88
CA PHE A 93 0.16 -1.53 7.87
C PHE A 93 1.07 -2.74 7.62
N ALA A 94 2.10 -2.61 6.80
CA ALA A 94 3.09 -3.67 6.59
C ALA A 94 3.86 -3.98 7.91
N LEU A 95 4.22 -2.97 8.67
CA LEU A 95 4.84 -3.14 10.00
C LEU A 95 3.87 -3.77 11.01
N LEU A 96 2.60 -3.35 11.02
CA LEU A 96 1.57 -3.94 11.87
C LEU A 96 1.29 -5.41 11.51
N MET A 97 1.30 -5.75 10.22
CA MET A 97 1.23 -7.13 9.77
C MET A 97 2.43 -7.94 10.28
N ARG A 98 3.64 -7.40 10.15
CA ARG A 98 4.86 -8.02 10.67
C ARG A 98 4.83 -8.18 12.19
N ALA A 99 4.14 -7.28 12.92
CA ALA A 99 3.88 -7.40 14.36
C ALA A 99 2.81 -8.45 14.71
N GLY A 100 2.23 -9.14 13.73
CA GLY A 100 1.26 -10.22 13.92
C GLY A 100 -0.19 -9.76 14.08
N ARG A 101 -0.53 -8.55 13.66
CA ARG A 101 -1.92 -8.07 13.70
C ARG A 101 -2.69 -8.58 12.48
N ASN A 102 -3.62 -9.51 12.70
CA ASN A 102 -4.37 -10.15 11.62
C ASN A 102 -5.22 -9.16 10.79
N TRP A 103 -5.78 -8.13 11.41
CA TRP A 103 -6.57 -7.11 10.71
C TRP A 103 -5.75 -6.31 9.69
N ALA A 104 -4.43 -6.10 9.95
CA ALA A 104 -3.55 -5.40 9.02
C ALA A 104 -3.42 -6.12 7.67
N ARG A 105 -3.55 -7.46 7.64
CA ARG A 105 -3.58 -8.26 6.41
C ARG A 105 -4.79 -7.91 5.55
N VAL A 106 -5.97 -7.79 6.17
CA VAL A 106 -7.21 -7.46 5.48
C VAL A 106 -7.10 -6.06 4.88
N VAL A 107 -6.60 -5.09 5.67
CA VAL A 107 -6.40 -3.71 5.19
C VAL A 107 -5.42 -3.69 4.02
N LEU A 108 -4.26 -4.37 4.11
CA LEU A 108 -3.29 -4.43 3.01
C LEU A 108 -3.88 -5.08 1.76
N THR A 109 -4.70 -6.12 1.91
CA THR A 109 -5.38 -6.76 0.78
C THR A 109 -6.35 -5.79 0.10
N VAL A 110 -7.16 -5.07 0.87
CA VAL A 110 -8.09 -4.06 0.34
C VAL A 110 -7.34 -2.93 -0.34
N VAL A 111 -6.29 -2.40 0.31
CA VAL A 111 -5.44 -1.34 -0.25
C VAL A 111 -4.76 -1.82 -1.53
N GLY A 112 -4.24 -3.05 -1.56
CA GLY A 112 -3.65 -3.66 -2.76
C GLY A 112 -4.66 -3.83 -3.89
N ALA A 113 -5.87 -4.30 -3.59
CA ALA A 113 -6.92 -4.43 -4.59
C ALA A 113 -7.36 -3.06 -5.15
N LEU A 114 -7.49 -2.05 -4.29
CA LEU A 114 -7.81 -0.69 -4.74
C LEU A 114 -6.68 -0.09 -5.58
N SER A 115 -5.41 -0.33 -5.21
CA SER A 115 -4.27 0.18 -5.98
C SER A 115 -4.21 -0.38 -7.40
N VAL A 116 -4.70 -1.60 -7.64
CA VAL A 116 -4.82 -2.18 -8.99
C VAL A 116 -5.71 -1.34 -9.90
N LEU A 117 -6.77 -0.72 -9.36
CA LEU A 117 -7.65 0.16 -10.15
C LEU A 117 -6.90 1.39 -10.66
N PHE A 118 -5.93 1.90 -9.90
CA PHE A 118 -5.11 3.04 -10.32
C PHE A 118 -4.04 2.66 -11.35
N LEU A 119 -3.67 1.37 -11.45
CA LEU A 119 -2.71 0.89 -12.47
C LEU A 119 -3.30 0.86 -13.88
N ILE A 120 -4.63 0.92 -14.02
CA ILE A 120 -5.34 0.91 -15.31
C ILE A 120 -5.37 2.32 -15.93
N GLY A 121 -4.89 3.35 -15.21
CA GLY A 121 -4.89 4.74 -15.66
C GLY A 121 -3.85 5.03 -16.75
N PRO A 122 -4.02 6.14 -17.51
CA PRO A 122 -3.15 6.49 -18.65
C PRO A 122 -1.72 6.88 -18.27
N VAL A 123 -1.45 7.06 -16.98
CA VAL A 123 -0.15 7.56 -16.46
C VAL A 123 0.89 6.45 -16.28
N VAL A 124 0.46 5.18 -16.28
CA VAL A 124 1.34 4.03 -16.01
C VAL A 124 1.56 3.25 -17.28
N THR A 125 2.84 2.97 -17.62
CA THR A 125 3.12 2.13 -18.78
C THR A 125 2.61 0.69 -18.55
N PRO A 126 2.14 -0.03 -19.59
CA PRO A 126 1.65 -1.40 -19.44
C PRO A 126 2.64 -2.35 -18.76
N MET A 127 3.94 -2.19 -19.05
CA MET A 127 5.01 -2.99 -18.45
C MET A 127 5.13 -2.72 -16.94
N GLN A 128 5.07 -1.46 -16.53
CA GLN A 128 5.14 -1.07 -15.12
C GLN A 128 3.88 -1.53 -14.36
N ALA A 129 2.71 -1.41 -14.98
CA ALA A 129 1.45 -1.89 -14.42
C ALA A 129 1.50 -3.40 -14.17
N LEU A 130 1.97 -4.18 -15.15
CA LEU A 130 2.12 -5.63 -15.04
C LEU A 130 3.09 -6.01 -13.91
N PHE A 131 4.24 -5.35 -13.84
CA PHE A 131 5.23 -5.59 -12.77
C PHE A 131 4.65 -5.32 -11.38
N GLN A 132 3.98 -4.19 -11.19
CA GLN A 132 3.35 -3.83 -9.92
C GLN A 132 2.21 -4.78 -9.55
N LEU A 133 1.41 -5.20 -10.54
CA LEU A 133 0.35 -6.20 -10.36
C LEU A 133 0.92 -7.54 -9.86
N CYS A 134 2.01 -8.00 -10.47
CA CYS A 134 2.70 -9.22 -10.03
C CYS A 134 3.22 -9.10 -8.59
N LEU A 135 3.82 -7.95 -8.23
CA LEU A 135 4.30 -7.70 -6.86
C LEU A 135 3.17 -7.74 -5.84
N VAL A 136 2.08 -7.00 -6.08
CA VAL A 136 0.93 -6.97 -5.16
C VAL A 136 0.26 -8.34 -5.08
N GLY A 137 0.05 -9.00 -6.22
CA GLY A 137 -0.53 -10.35 -6.27
C GLY A 137 0.30 -11.38 -5.50
N ALA A 138 1.63 -11.38 -5.69
CA ALA A 138 2.54 -12.25 -4.96
C ALA A 138 2.55 -11.93 -3.46
N ALA A 139 2.58 -10.65 -3.08
CA ALA A 139 2.55 -10.22 -1.68
C ALA A 139 1.28 -10.71 -0.98
N ILE A 140 0.12 -10.57 -1.62
CA ILE A 140 -1.17 -11.04 -1.11
C ILE A 140 -1.18 -12.57 -1.04
N ALA A 141 -0.76 -13.27 -2.10
CA ALA A 141 -0.73 -14.73 -2.12
C ALA A 141 0.12 -15.32 -0.99
N MET A 142 1.32 -14.76 -0.75
CA MET A 142 2.21 -15.19 0.34
C MET A 142 1.59 -14.96 1.72
N MET A 143 0.79 -13.92 1.89
CA MET A 143 0.14 -13.57 3.15
C MET A 143 -0.95 -14.58 3.57
N PHE A 144 -1.58 -15.26 2.59
CA PHE A 144 -2.65 -16.24 2.83
C PHE A 144 -2.20 -17.70 2.75
N GLN A 145 -0.89 -17.98 2.63
CA GLN A 145 -0.37 -19.34 2.69
C GLN A 145 -0.62 -19.98 4.07
N ARG A 146 -0.71 -21.32 4.10
CA ARG A 146 -0.97 -22.10 5.32
C ARG A 146 -0.05 -21.71 6.50
N PRO A 147 1.31 -21.62 6.34
CA PRO A 147 2.19 -21.28 7.45
C PRO A 147 1.89 -19.88 8.03
N ALA A 148 1.55 -18.89 7.17
CA ALA A 148 1.15 -17.58 7.61
C ALA A 148 -0.18 -17.61 8.36
N ASN A 149 -1.18 -18.33 7.83
CA ASN A 149 -2.49 -18.44 8.46
C ASN A 149 -2.43 -19.08 9.86
N ASP A 150 -1.60 -20.11 10.03
CA ASP A 150 -1.45 -20.79 11.32
C ASP A 150 -0.75 -19.89 12.36
N TRP A 151 0.19 -19.06 11.91
CA TRP A 151 0.88 -18.10 12.78
C TRP A 151 -0.04 -16.96 13.26
N PHE A 152 -1.01 -16.55 12.45
CA PHE A 152 -1.99 -15.50 12.81
C PHE A 152 -3.20 -16.02 13.59
N ARG A 153 -3.42 -17.34 13.68
CA ARG A 153 -4.53 -17.90 14.47
C ARG A 153 -4.33 -17.62 15.95
N PRO A 154 -5.38 -17.18 16.68
CA PRO A 154 -5.32 -17.08 18.14
C PRO A 154 -5.06 -18.47 18.71
N ARG A 155 -4.04 -18.62 19.53
CA ARG A 155 -3.83 -19.85 20.30
C ARG A 155 -4.95 -19.93 21.34
N ARG A 156 -5.80 -20.95 21.26
CA ARG A 156 -6.74 -21.27 22.34
C ARG A 156 -5.90 -21.71 23.54
N PRO A 157 -6.14 -21.15 24.75
CA PRO A 157 -5.54 -21.70 25.96
C PRO A 157 -5.95 -23.17 26.04
N ALA A 158 -4.99 -24.05 26.34
CA ALA A 158 -5.29 -25.44 26.67
C ALA A 158 -6.17 -25.43 27.95
N LEU A 159 -7.37 -25.98 27.85
CA LEU A 159 -8.30 -26.19 28.97
C LEU A 159 -7.73 -27.26 29.89
#